data_a8e55b67f1d9c0ca2c1b363d4e366240
#
_entry.id   a8e55b67f1d9c0ca2c1b363d4e366240
#
_cell.length_a   1.000
_cell.length_b   1.000
_cell.length_c   1.000
_cell.angle_alpha   90.00
_cell.angle_beta   90.00
_cell.angle_gamma   90.00
#
_symmetry.space_group_name_H-M   'P 1'
#
loop_
_entity.id
_entity.type
_entity.pdbx_description
1 polymer ?
#
loop_
_entity_poly.entity_id
_entity_poly.type
_entity_poly.pdbx_seq_one_letter_code
_entity_poly.pdbx_strand_id
1 'polypeptide(L)'
;MALITCQNLSLGYDGREIVHDLNFEVNTGDYLCIIGENGSGKSTLMRTILGLQAPLGGQVLTGDGLHQNEIGYLPQQTPAQRDFPASVREIVLSGCQAHTKRAFYNAAEKALAWENMEKLGLTPLVRRCYRELSGGQQQRVLLARALCATRKVLLLDEPVSGLDPKVTAEMYRLIEQLNRKDGITIIMISHDIAAAVKYASHILHVGDKLFFGTKADYLQSGVGKYFIAEGGAEA
;
A
#
# COMPACT_ATOMS: atom_id res chain seq x y z
N MET A 1 -11.40 16.12 1.23
CA MET A 1 -10.21 16.97 0.94
C MET A 1 -9.09 16.07 0.44
N ALA A 2 -8.30 16.57 -0.52
CA ALA A 2 -7.18 15.81 -1.06
C ALA A 2 -6.10 15.59 0.01
N LEU A 3 -5.74 14.33 0.26
CA LEU A 3 -4.63 13.94 1.14
C LEU A 3 -3.30 13.94 0.40
N ILE A 4 -3.34 13.52 -0.87
CA ILE A 4 -2.16 13.47 -1.75
C ILE A 4 -2.59 13.98 -3.12
N THR A 5 -1.82 14.92 -3.68
CA THR A 5 -2.01 15.46 -5.03
C THR A 5 -0.71 15.33 -5.79
N CYS A 6 -0.73 14.66 -6.92
CA CYS A 6 0.37 14.58 -7.87
C CYS A 6 0.08 15.55 -9.02
N GLN A 7 1.03 16.45 -9.30
CA GLN A 7 0.89 17.49 -10.31
C GLN A 7 2.04 17.41 -11.32
N ASN A 8 1.69 17.19 -12.59
CA ASN A 8 2.61 17.11 -13.72
C ASN A 8 3.82 16.19 -13.43
N LEU A 9 3.55 15.07 -12.73
CA LEU A 9 4.60 14.23 -12.18
C LEU A 9 5.26 13.41 -13.28
N SER A 10 6.58 13.57 -13.41
CA SER A 10 7.42 12.77 -14.29
C SER A 10 8.33 11.87 -13.45
N LEU A 11 8.32 10.57 -13.77
CA LEU A 11 9.03 9.55 -13.02
C LEU A 11 10.03 8.80 -13.91
N GLY A 12 11.15 8.37 -13.35
CA GLY A 12 12.13 7.59 -14.08
C GLY A 12 13.33 7.16 -13.25
N TYR A 13 14.28 6.51 -13.91
CA TYR A 13 15.54 6.04 -13.37
C TYR A 13 16.70 6.45 -14.26
N ASP A 14 17.83 6.83 -13.67
CA ASP A 14 19.08 7.16 -14.38
C ASP A 14 18.89 8.15 -15.54
N GLY A 15 18.01 9.15 -15.34
CA GLY A 15 17.70 10.16 -16.35
C GLY A 15 16.76 9.67 -17.47
N ARG A 16 16.34 8.40 -17.46
CA ARG A 16 15.34 7.87 -18.39
C ARG A 16 13.95 8.02 -17.78
N GLU A 17 13.11 8.80 -18.43
CA GLU A 17 11.73 8.99 -18.04
C GLU A 17 10.88 7.79 -18.44
N ILE A 18 10.01 7.32 -17.51
CA ILE A 18 9.14 6.16 -17.69
C ILE A 18 7.67 6.59 -17.66
N VAL A 19 7.34 7.56 -16.82
CA VAL A 19 5.99 8.12 -16.69
C VAL A 19 6.07 9.62 -16.89
N HIS A 20 5.19 10.17 -17.74
CA HIS A 20 5.15 11.58 -18.07
C HIS A 20 3.83 12.19 -17.62
N ASP A 21 3.89 13.44 -17.16
CA ASP A 21 2.73 14.31 -16.90
C ASP A 21 1.57 13.64 -16.12
N LEU A 22 1.93 12.85 -15.11
CA LEU A 22 0.95 12.15 -14.30
C LEU A 22 0.27 13.12 -13.33
N ASN A 23 -1.05 13.21 -13.44
CA ASN A 23 -1.89 14.07 -12.62
C ASN A 23 -3.00 13.25 -11.96
N PHE A 24 -3.07 13.24 -10.62
CA PHE A 24 -4.16 12.63 -9.88
C PHE A 24 -4.23 13.12 -8.43
N GLU A 25 -5.37 12.87 -7.81
CA GLU A 25 -5.63 13.21 -6.41
C GLU A 25 -6.17 11.99 -5.65
N VAL A 26 -5.77 11.88 -4.39
CA VAL A 26 -6.29 10.87 -3.45
C VAL A 26 -6.95 11.60 -2.29
N ASN A 27 -8.23 11.37 -2.11
CA ASN A 27 -9.01 11.98 -1.03
C ASN A 27 -9.08 11.07 0.20
N THR A 28 -9.43 11.67 1.34
CA THR A 28 -9.68 10.92 2.57
C THR A 28 -10.74 9.85 2.35
N GLY A 29 -10.42 8.60 2.74
CA GLY A 29 -11.30 7.45 2.59
C GLY A 29 -11.28 6.78 1.22
N ASP A 30 -10.54 7.30 0.25
CA ASP A 30 -10.38 6.64 -1.05
C ASP A 30 -9.66 5.28 -0.89
N TYR A 31 -10.02 4.37 -1.79
CA TYR A 31 -9.26 3.15 -2.06
C TYR A 31 -8.76 3.22 -3.51
N LEU A 32 -7.55 3.76 -3.67
CA LEU A 32 -6.87 3.83 -4.96
C LEU A 32 -6.11 2.53 -5.25
N CYS A 33 -6.41 1.88 -6.35
CA CYS A 33 -5.62 0.77 -6.86
C CYS A 33 -4.76 1.22 -8.04
N ILE A 34 -3.44 1.03 -7.93
CA ILE A 34 -2.46 1.30 -8.98
C ILE A 34 -2.17 0.00 -9.70
N ILE A 35 -2.51 -0.08 -10.98
CA ILE A 35 -2.33 -1.25 -11.83
C ILE A 35 -1.51 -0.90 -13.08
N GLY A 36 -1.03 -1.90 -13.79
CA GLY A 36 -0.25 -1.75 -15.02
C GLY A 36 0.82 -2.82 -15.13
N GLU A 37 1.51 -2.86 -16.26
CA GLU A 37 2.54 -3.86 -16.58
C GLU A 37 3.78 -3.76 -15.68
N ASN A 38 4.60 -4.81 -15.67
CA ASN A 38 5.88 -4.78 -15.00
C ASN A 38 6.80 -3.75 -15.65
N GLY A 39 7.51 -2.97 -14.82
CA GLY A 39 8.38 -1.90 -15.32
C GLY A 39 7.68 -0.59 -15.68
N SER A 40 6.33 -0.50 -15.58
CA SER A 40 5.58 0.73 -15.92
C SER A 40 5.79 1.91 -14.96
N GLY A 41 6.55 1.75 -13.87
CA GLY A 41 6.85 2.84 -12.93
C GLY A 41 6.02 2.85 -11.64
N LYS A 42 5.17 1.84 -11.39
CA LYS A 42 4.32 1.77 -10.18
C LYS A 42 5.10 1.88 -8.87
N SER A 43 6.16 1.08 -8.71
CA SER A 43 7.00 1.13 -7.50
C SER A 43 7.82 2.42 -7.41
N THR A 44 8.19 3.02 -8.55
CA THR A 44 8.81 4.35 -8.60
C THR A 44 7.84 5.41 -8.10
N LEU A 45 6.59 5.39 -8.57
CA LEU A 45 5.52 6.27 -8.09
C LEU A 45 5.34 6.13 -6.57
N MET A 46 5.26 4.90 -6.06
CA MET A 46 5.11 4.64 -4.63
C MET A 46 6.27 5.24 -3.82
N ARG A 47 7.51 5.04 -4.27
CA ARG A 47 8.70 5.63 -3.63
C ARG A 47 8.69 7.15 -3.67
N THR A 48 8.21 7.73 -4.77
CA THR A 48 8.08 9.18 -4.91
C THR A 48 7.02 9.75 -3.97
N ILE A 49 5.87 9.12 -3.82
CA ILE A 49 4.83 9.51 -2.84
C ILE A 49 5.38 9.43 -1.40
N LEU A 50 6.20 8.42 -1.10
CA LEU A 50 6.85 8.27 0.20
C LEU A 50 8.02 9.26 0.43
N GLY A 51 8.40 10.05 -0.58
CA GLY A 51 9.58 10.93 -0.51
C GLY A 51 10.92 10.20 -0.46
N LEU A 52 10.92 8.91 -0.83
CA LEU A 52 12.14 8.07 -0.89
C LEU A 52 12.92 8.27 -2.18
N GLN A 53 12.28 8.84 -3.20
CA GLN A 53 12.86 9.17 -4.49
C GLN A 53 12.29 10.49 -4.98
N ALA A 54 13.17 11.38 -5.45
CA ALA A 54 12.72 12.63 -6.08
C ALA A 54 12.13 12.34 -7.48
N PRO A 55 11.05 13.02 -7.89
CA PRO A 55 10.56 12.97 -9.26
C PRO A 55 11.56 13.64 -10.23
N LEU A 56 11.49 13.29 -11.50
CA LEU A 56 12.22 13.98 -12.57
C LEU A 56 11.60 15.34 -12.90
N GLY A 57 10.29 15.49 -12.72
CA GLY A 57 9.54 16.73 -12.92
C GLY A 57 8.22 16.68 -12.12
N GLY A 58 7.60 17.85 -11.96
CA GLY A 58 6.37 17.99 -11.21
C GLY A 58 6.59 17.87 -9.69
N GLN A 59 5.50 17.62 -8.96
CA GLN A 59 5.54 17.56 -7.49
C GLN A 59 4.46 16.68 -6.90
N VAL A 60 4.75 16.14 -5.70
CA VAL A 60 3.78 15.47 -4.83
C VAL A 60 3.49 16.39 -3.65
N LEU A 61 2.23 16.75 -3.48
CA LEU A 61 1.76 17.59 -2.38
C LEU A 61 0.96 16.75 -1.40
N THR A 62 1.21 16.94 -0.10
CA THR A 62 0.38 16.39 0.97
C THR A 62 -0.55 17.46 1.51
N GLY A 63 -1.83 17.13 1.66
CA GLY A 63 -2.87 18.00 2.19
C GLY A 63 -3.44 17.48 3.51
N ASP A 64 -4.43 18.18 4.04
CA ASP A 64 -5.21 17.80 5.23
C ASP A 64 -4.34 17.47 6.47
N GLY A 65 -3.20 18.18 6.62
CA GLY A 65 -2.26 17.97 7.72
C GLY A 65 -1.59 16.59 7.70
N LEU A 66 -1.48 15.96 6.53
CA LEU A 66 -0.73 14.71 6.37
C LEU A 66 0.77 15.01 6.28
N HIS A 67 1.56 14.43 7.18
CA HIS A 67 3.01 14.44 7.08
C HIS A 67 3.51 13.13 6.49
N GLN A 68 4.65 13.15 5.77
CA GLN A 68 5.21 11.94 5.13
C GLN A 68 5.49 10.81 6.13
N ASN A 69 5.91 11.13 7.35
CA ASN A 69 6.13 10.15 8.41
C ASN A 69 4.83 9.57 9.02
N GLU A 70 3.67 10.07 8.62
CA GLU A 70 2.35 9.55 8.99
C GLU A 70 1.76 8.64 7.91
N ILE A 71 2.50 8.31 6.86
CA ILE A 71 2.12 7.35 5.84
C ILE A 71 2.60 5.97 6.26
N GLY A 72 1.66 5.05 6.48
CA GLY A 72 1.98 3.65 6.75
C GLY A 72 2.38 2.95 5.47
N TYR A 73 3.53 2.27 5.46
CA TYR A 73 4.02 1.57 4.27
C TYR A 73 4.23 0.09 4.51
N LEU A 74 3.61 -0.72 3.67
CA LEU A 74 3.85 -2.15 3.55
C LEU A 74 4.58 -2.41 2.24
N PRO A 75 5.91 -2.67 2.27
CA PRO A 75 6.69 -2.95 1.08
C PRO A 75 6.43 -4.35 0.54
N GLN A 76 6.74 -4.55 -0.73
CA GLN A 76 6.84 -5.89 -1.31
C GLN A 76 7.89 -6.70 -0.55
N GLN A 77 7.52 -7.90 -0.12
CA GLN A 77 8.40 -8.77 0.67
C GLN A 77 9.52 -9.38 -0.18
N THR A 78 10.74 -9.20 0.27
CA THR A 78 11.91 -9.93 -0.26
C THR A 78 12.19 -11.21 0.56
N PRO A 79 12.87 -12.22 -0.02
CA PRO A 79 13.28 -13.42 0.74
C PRO A 79 14.08 -13.11 2.00
N ALA A 80 14.99 -12.14 1.94
CA ALA A 80 15.80 -11.71 3.08
C ALA A 80 14.96 -11.11 4.23
N GLN A 81 13.87 -10.42 3.91
CA GLN A 81 12.96 -9.88 4.92
C GLN A 81 12.13 -10.97 5.59
N ARG A 82 11.84 -12.07 4.90
CA ARG A 82 11.07 -13.20 5.45
C ARG A 82 11.84 -13.95 6.54
N ASP A 83 13.16 -13.93 6.49
CA ASP A 83 14.03 -14.64 7.46
C ASP A 83 14.49 -13.75 8.63
N PHE A 84 13.82 -12.64 8.89
CA PHE A 84 14.21 -11.70 9.92
C PHE A 84 14.00 -12.28 11.33
N PRO A 85 15.06 -12.35 12.20
CA PRO A 85 15.03 -13.05 13.48
C PRO A 85 14.49 -12.15 14.62
N ALA A 86 13.30 -11.59 14.47
CA ALA A 86 12.65 -10.79 15.51
C ALA A 86 11.27 -11.36 15.86
N SER A 87 10.77 -11.08 17.05
CA SER A 87 9.41 -11.45 17.44
C SER A 87 8.38 -10.58 16.72
N VAL A 88 7.16 -11.09 16.56
CA VAL A 88 6.00 -10.33 16.04
C VAL A 88 5.86 -9.00 16.76
N ARG A 89 5.97 -9.01 18.10
CA ARG A 89 5.87 -7.80 18.90
C ARG A 89 6.91 -6.74 18.55
N GLU A 90 8.17 -7.14 18.37
CA GLU A 90 9.27 -6.22 18.04
C GLU A 90 9.06 -5.59 16.67
N ILE A 91 8.64 -6.40 15.68
CA ILE A 91 8.35 -5.88 14.32
C ILE A 91 7.18 -4.89 14.35
N VAL A 92 6.08 -5.23 15.01
CA VAL A 92 4.92 -4.32 15.06
C VAL A 92 5.26 -3.03 15.80
N LEU A 93 5.95 -3.11 16.95
CA LEU A 93 6.39 -1.93 17.70
C LEU A 93 7.33 -1.03 16.90
N SER A 94 8.14 -1.59 16.00
CA SER A 94 9.03 -0.77 15.15
C SER A 94 8.25 0.22 14.27
N GLY A 95 6.98 -0.04 13.97
CA GLY A 95 6.12 0.91 13.26
C GLY A 95 5.86 2.22 14.02
N CYS A 96 5.94 2.20 15.35
CA CYS A 96 5.78 3.40 16.17
C CYS A 96 6.99 4.34 16.14
N GLN A 97 8.15 3.90 15.62
CA GLN A 97 9.37 4.72 15.56
C GLN A 97 9.24 5.96 14.68
N ALA A 98 8.30 5.96 13.73
CA ALA A 98 8.03 7.11 12.88
C ALA A 98 7.65 8.38 13.68
N HIS A 99 7.11 8.21 14.88
CA HIS A 99 6.58 9.29 15.73
C HIS A 99 7.44 9.61 16.95
N THR A 100 8.52 8.86 17.19
CA THR A 100 9.32 9.04 18.41
C THR A 100 10.82 9.09 18.12
N LYS A 101 11.51 10.01 18.82
CA LYS A 101 12.98 10.06 18.87
C LYS A 101 13.52 9.39 20.14
N ARG A 102 12.68 8.65 20.89
CA ARG A 102 13.04 8.05 22.18
C ARG A 102 13.64 6.66 21.98
N ALA A 103 14.53 6.26 22.87
CA ALA A 103 15.13 4.92 22.87
C ALA A 103 14.15 3.81 23.29
N PHE A 104 13.07 4.15 23.99
CA PHE A 104 12.10 3.19 24.53
C PHE A 104 10.66 3.59 24.15
N TYR A 105 9.84 2.58 23.80
CA TYR A 105 8.43 2.76 23.55
C TYR A 105 7.66 3.08 24.83
N ASN A 106 6.80 4.09 24.77
CA ASN A 106 5.92 4.49 25.86
C ASN A 106 4.68 3.58 25.96
N ALA A 107 3.83 3.83 26.97
CA ALA A 107 2.62 3.04 27.19
C ALA A 107 1.60 3.15 26.04
N ALA A 108 1.43 4.35 25.45
CA ALA A 108 0.51 4.58 24.35
C ALA A 108 0.94 3.85 23.05
N GLU A 109 2.25 3.87 22.73
CA GLU A 109 2.81 3.14 21.59
C GLU A 109 2.64 1.63 21.76
N LYS A 110 2.86 1.10 22.96
CA LYS A 110 2.64 -0.32 23.27
C LYS A 110 1.17 -0.71 23.18
N ALA A 111 0.25 0.16 23.63
CA ALA A 111 -1.19 -0.04 23.52
C ALA A 111 -1.65 -0.03 22.06
N LEU A 112 -1.17 0.93 21.23
CA LEU A 112 -1.45 1.00 19.80
C LEU A 112 -0.97 -0.25 19.05
N ALA A 113 0.26 -0.70 19.35
CA ALA A 113 0.79 -1.92 18.75
C ALA A 113 -0.04 -3.15 19.15
N TRP A 114 -0.48 -3.23 20.39
CA TRP A 114 -1.35 -4.31 20.86
C TRP A 114 -2.71 -4.30 20.15
N GLU A 115 -3.37 -3.14 20.07
CA GLU A 115 -4.65 -2.96 19.36
C GLU A 115 -4.54 -3.43 17.90
N ASN A 116 -3.48 -3.04 17.19
CA ASN A 116 -3.27 -3.46 15.80
C ASN A 116 -2.97 -4.96 15.68
N MET A 117 -2.23 -5.56 16.62
CA MET A 117 -2.03 -7.01 16.65
C MET A 117 -3.34 -7.76 16.90
N GLU A 118 -4.20 -7.28 17.80
CA GLU A 118 -5.50 -7.87 18.09
C GLU A 118 -6.43 -7.76 16.88
N LYS A 119 -6.54 -6.58 16.26
CA LYS A 119 -7.33 -6.32 15.05
C LYS A 119 -6.98 -7.27 13.91
N LEU A 120 -5.70 -7.64 13.77
CA LEU A 120 -5.21 -8.51 12.70
C LEU A 120 -5.07 -9.99 13.13
N GLY A 121 -5.56 -10.37 14.31
CA GLY A 121 -5.55 -11.74 14.81
C GLY A 121 -4.16 -12.29 15.14
N LEU A 122 -3.22 -11.42 15.54
CA LEU A 122 -1.82 -11.77 15.80
C LEU A 122 -1.52 -12.03 17.29
N THR A 123 -2.47 -11.80 18.19
CA THR A 123 -2.28 -11.96 19.65
C THR A 123 -1.72 -13.33 20.05
N PRO A 124 -2.13 -14.49 19.45
CA PRO A 124 -1.56 -15.78 19.79
C PRO A 124 -0.09 -15.93 19.34
N LEU A 125 0.38 -15.06 18.43
CA LEU A 125 1.68 -15.14 17.78
C LEU A 125 2.68 -14.11 18.30
N VAL A 126 2.30 -13.26 19.25
CA VAL A 126 3.06 -12.07 19.72
C VAL A 126 4.51 -12.37 20.08
N ARG A 127 4.77 -13.54 20.66
CA ARG A 127 6.12 -13.97 21.09
C ARG A 127 6.84 -14.86 20.08
N ARG A 128 6.16 -15.26 18.97
CA ARG A 128 6.78 -16.11 17.94
C ARG A 128 7.78 -15.31 17.12
N CYS A 129 8.80 -15.99 16.64
CA CYS A 129 9.77 -15.45 15.70
C CYS A 129 9.08 -15.28 14.33
N TYR A 130 9.30 -14.14 13.69
CA TYR A 130 8.67 -13.78 12.42
C TYR A 130 8.95 -14.79 11.29
N ARG A 131 10.19 -15.28 11.19
CA ARG A 131 10.59 -16.26 10.20
C ARG A 131 9.86 -17.62 10.32
N GLU A 132 9.27 -17.91 11.47
CA GLU A 132 8.53 -19.16 11.72
C GLU A 132 7.05 -19.05 11.30
N LEU A 133 6.62 -17.89 10.86
CA LEU A 133 5.25 -17.62 10.47
C LEU A 133 4.99 -18.02 9.02
N SER A 134 3.73 -18.39 8.72
CA SER A 134 3.29 -18.53 7.33
C SER A 134 3.33 -17.19 6.59
N GLY A 135 3.41 -17.21 5.26
CA GLY A 135 3.44 -15.99 4.45
C GLY A 135 2.29 -15.02 4.76
N GLY A 136 1.07 -15.52 4.91
CA GLY A 136 -0.09 -14.70 5.28
C GLY A 136 0.00 -14.12 6.70
N GLN A 137 0.57 -14.86 7.65
CA GLN A 137 0.83 -14.34 8.99
C GLN A 137 1.90 -13.26 8.95
N GLN A 138 2.96 -13.44 8.17
CA GLN A 138 4.00 -12.43 7.97
C GLN A 138 3.44 -11.15 7.37
N GLN A 139 2.58 -11.26 6.35
CA GLN A 139 1.91 -10.09 5.76
C GLN A 139 1.02 -9.34 6.76
N ARG A 140 0.27 -10.06 7.60
CA ARG A 140 -0.51 -9.43 8.67
C ARG A 140 0.37 -8.71 9.70
N VAL A 141 1.55 -9.24 10.02
CA VAL A 141 2.52 -8.58 10.91
C VAL A 141 3.04 -7.27 10.29
N LEU A 142 3.38 -7.27 9.00
CA LEU A 142 3.82 -6.05 8.31
C LEU A 142 2.69 -5.03 8.17
N LEU A 143 1.45 -5.49 7.97
CA LEU A 143 0.27 -4.61 7.97
C LEU A 143 0.04 -4.00 9.36
N ALA A 144 0.16 -4.78 10.45
CA ALA A 144 0.10 -4.26 11.81
C ALA A 144 1.18 -3.21 12.09
N ARG A 145 2.40 -3.46 11.61
CA ARG A 145 3.50 -2.50 11.69
C ARG A 145 3.18 -1.19 10.96
N ALA A 146 2.65 -1.28 9.73
CA ALA A 146 2.26 -0.11 8.95
C ALA A 146 1.15 0.69 9.64
N LEU A 147 0.17 0.04 10.26
CA LEU A 147 -0.90 0.67 11.05
C LEU A 147 -0.38 1.38 12.31
N CYS A 148 0.76 0.99 12.85
CA CYS A 148 1.40 1.73 13.95
C CYS A 148 2.00 3.07 13.51
N ALA A 149 2.32 3.23 12.22
CA ALA A 149 2.86 4.46 11.67
C ALA A 149 1.77 5.45 11.25
N THR A 150 0.52 5.02 11.04
CA THR A 150 -0.55 5.87 10.50
C THR A 150 -1.93 5.54 11.02
N ARG A 151 -2.80 6.55 10.98
CA ARG A 151 -4.26 6.41 11.05
C ARG A 151 -4.97 7.01 9.84
N LYS A 152 -4.23 7.54 8.86
CA LYS A 152 -4.75 8.30 7.72
C LYS A 152 -4.60 7.55 6.40
N VAL A 153 -3.38 7.14 6.06
CA VAL A 153 -3.03 6.59 4.73
C VAL A 153 -2.15 5.36 4.85
N LEU A 154 -2.53 4.28 4.17
CA LEU A 154 -1.71 3.08 3.97
C LEU A 154 -1.30 2.97 2.50
N LEU A 155 0.00 2.86 2.25
CA LEU A 155 0.58 2.47 0.98
C LEU A 155 0.95 0.98 1.04
N LEU A 156 0.39 0.18 0.13
CA LEU A 156 0.56 -1.27 0.09
C LEU A 156 1.14 -1.68 -1.26
N ASP A 157 2.37 -2.21 -1.24
CA ASP A 157 3.07 -2.66 -2.45
C ASP A 157 2.93 -4.17 -2.59
N GLU A 158 2.01 -4.62 -3.45
CA GLU A 158 1.68 -6.02 -3.71
C GLU A 158 1.44 -6.85 -2.43
N PRO A 159 0.50 -6.46 -1.56
CA PRO A 159 0.34 -7.05 -0.22
C PRO A 159 -0.07 -8.52 -0.22
N VAL A 160 -0.48 -9.07 -1.36
CA VAL A 160 -0.96 -10.45 -1.51
C VAL A 160 -0.06 -11.31 -2.39
N SER A 161 1.05 -10.77 -2.87
CA SER A 161 1.98 -11.50 -3.76
C SER A 161 2.53 -12.76 -3.11
N GLY A 162 2.40 -13.90 -3.81
CA GLY A 162 2.88 -15.20 -3.36
C GLY A 162 2.08 -15.84 -2.21
N LEU A 163 0.86 -15.37 -1.95
CA LEU A 163 -0.07 -15.99 -1.01
C LEU A 163 -1.01 -16.96 -1.73
N ASP A 164 -1.49 -17.97 -1.01
CA ASP A 164 -2.53 -18.84 -1.53
C ASP A 164 -3.88 -18.10 -1.69
N PRO A 165 -4.80 -18.59 -2.55
CA PRO A 165 -6.06 -17.87 -2.86
C PRO A 165 -6.93 -17.58 -1.64
N LYS A 166 -6.96 -18.47 -0.64
CA LYS A 166 -7.76 -18.29 0.58
C LYS A 166 -7.20 -17.16 1.43
N VAL A 167 -5.88 -17.15 1.65
CA VAL A 167 -5.19 -16.12 2.43
C VAL A 167 -5.23 -14.78 1.70
N THR A 168 -5.12 -14.78 0.37
CA THR A 168 -5.31 -13.59 -0.48
C THR A 168 -6.69 -12.96 -0.25
N ALA A 169 -7.75 -13.76 -0.31
CA ALA A 169 -9.12 -13.27 -0.07
C ALA A 169 -9.32 -12.74 1.36
N GLU A 170 -8.69 -13.35 2.36
CA GLU A 170 -8.71 -12.87 3.74
C GLU A 170 -7.97 -11.52 3.88
N MET A 171 -6.81 -11.37 3.23
CA MET A 171 -6.04 -10.12 3.24
C MET A 171 -6.81 -8.97 2.59
N TYR A 172 -7.43 -9.18 1.43
CA TYR A 172 -8.27 -8.15 0.80
C TYR A 172 -9.44 -7.73 1.68
N ARG A 173 -10.11 -8.68 2.38
CA ARG A 173 -11.18 -8.35 3.32
C ARG A 173 -10.68 -7.52 4.51
N LEU A 174 -9.50 -7.81 5.05
CA LEU A 174 -8.88 -7.00 6.10
C LEU A 174 -8.60 -5.58 5.61
N ILE A 175 -8.00 -5.42 4.43
CA ILE A 175 -7.71 -4.11 3.84
C ILE A 175 -9.03 -3.32 3.58
N GLU A 176 -10.06 -3.99 3.05
CA GLU A 176 -11.38 -3.39 2.87
C GLU A 176 -12.01 -2.92 4.20
N GLN A 177 -11.87 -3.70 5.28
CA GLN A 177 -12.35 -3.30 6.60
C GLN A 177 -11.62 -2.07 7.14
N LEU A 178 -10.30 -2.00 6.98
CA LEU A 178 -9.50 -0.83 7.35
C LEU A 178 -9.95 0.43 6.60
N ASN A 179 -10.28 0.30 5.31
CA ASN A 179 -10.80 1.41 4.53
C ASN A 179 -12.24 1.79 4.95
N ARG A 180 -13.19 0.83 4.88
CA ARG A 180 -14.61 1.14 5.06
C ARG A 180 -15.05 1.39 6.49
N LYS A 181 -14.45 0.68 7.48
CA LYS A 181 -14.84 0.81 8.89
C LYS A 181 -13.98 1.80 9.65
N ASP A 182 -12.67 1.77 9.40
CA ASP A 182 -11.71 2.61 10.13
C ASP A 182 -11.43 3.94 9.39
N GLY A 183 -11.94 4.11 8.16
CA GLY A 183 -11.80 5.33 7.36
C GLY A 183 -10.38 5.57 6.83
N ILE A 184 -9.50 4.55 6.85
CA ILE A 184 -8.14 4.67 6.40
C ILE A 184 -8.12 4.74 4.86
N THR A 185 -7.45 5.73 4.31
CA THR A 185 -7.20 5.83 2.87
C THR A 185 -6.20 4.78 2.43
N ILE A 186 -6.51 4.04 1.37
CA ILE A 186 -5.66 2.97 0.84
C ILE A 186 -5.11 3.37 -0.52
N ILE A 187 -3.81 3.23 -0.70
CA ILE A 187 -3.14 3.27 -2.01
C ILE A 187 -2.43 1.94 -2.18
N MET A 188 -2.84 1.12 -3.13
CA MET A 188 -2.35 -0.24 -3.29
C MET A 188 -1.87 -0.50 -4.71
N ILE A 189 -0.66 -1.03 -4.85
CA ILE A 189 -0.23 -1.64 -6.11
C ILE A 189 -0.74 -3.07 -6.15
N SER A 190 -1.36 -3.44 -7.26
CA SER A 190 -1.83 -4.80 -7.51
C SER A 190 -1.65 -5.21 -8.96
N HIS A 191 -1.33 -6.47 -9.19
CA HIS A 191 -1.40 -7.11 -10.51
C HIS A 191 -2.77 -7.79 -10.74
N ASP A 192 -3.57 -7.94 -9.68
CA ASP A 192 -4.89 -8.55 -9.75
C ASP A 192 -5.95 -7.50 -10.13
N ILE A 193 -6.27 -7.44 -11.42
CA ILE A 193 -7.26 -6.51 -11.96
C ILE A 193 -8.66 -6.81 -11.40
N ALA A 194 -9.00 -8.09 -11.21
CA ALA A 194 -10.30 -8.48 -10.67
C ALA A 194 -10.48 -7.97 -9.24
N ALA A 195 -9.44 -8.07 -8.40
CA ALA A 195 -9.45 -7.50 -7.08
C ALA A 195 -9.48 -5.96 -7.10
N ALA A 196 -8.72 -5.31 -8.00
CA ALA A 196 -8.78 -3.86 -8.17
C ALA A 196 -10.20 -3.39 -8.50
N VAL A 197 -10.84 -4.01 -9.47
CA VAL A 197 -12.24 -3.71 -9.85
C VAL A 197 -13.22 -4.00 -8.71
N LYS A 198 -12.98 -5.02 -7.91
CA LYS A 198 -13.86 -5.38 -6.79
C LYS A 198 -13.81 -4.40 -5.64
N TYR A 199 -12.61 -4.02 -5.20
CA TYR A 199 -12.40 -3.34 -3.92
C TYR A 199 -12.13 -1.83 -4.06
N ALA A 200 -11.50 -1.37 -5.14
CA ALA A 200 -11.14 0.02 -5.31
C ALA A 200 -12.34 0.95 -5.51
N SER A 201 -12.21 2.19 -5.06
CA SER A 201 -13.07 3.32 -5.45
C SER A 201 -12.53 3.99 -6.72
N HIS A 202 -11.20 4.13 -6.80
CA HIS A 202 -10.48 4.74 -7.93
C HIS A 202 -9.40 3.81 -8.46
N ILE A 203 -9.13 3.92 -9.74
CA ILE A 203 -8.08 3.15 -10.43
C ILE A 203 -7.13 4.13 -11.11
N LEU A 204 -5.84 3.93 -10.88
CA LEU A 204 -4.75 4.53 -11.63
C LEU A 204 -4.08 3.44 -12.45
N HIS A 205 -4.21 3.50 -13.76
CA HIS A 205 -3.51 2.62 -14.68
C HIS A 205 -2.24 3.31 -15.16
N VAL A 206 -1.08 2.69 -14.91
CA VAL A 206 0.24 3.19 -15.30
C VAL A 206 0.81 2.27 -16.37
N GLY A 207 1.00 2.80 -17.58
CA GLY A 207 1.51 2.09 -18.74
C GLY A 207 1.62 3.03 -19.94
N ASP A 208 1.67 2.49 -21.16
CA ASP A 208 1.71 3.28 -22.40
C ASP A 208 0.54 4.27 -22.50
N LYS A 209 -0.58 3.92 -21.90
CA LYS A 209 -1.76 4.80 -21.76
C LYS A 209 -2.05 4.99 -20.29
N LEU A 210 -1.89 6.21 -19.82
CA LEU A 210 -2.27 6.59 -18.46
C LEU A 210 -3.79 6.72 -18.36
N PHE A 211 -4.35 6.23 -17.27
CA PHE A 211 -5.74 6.47 -16.89
C PHE A 211 -5.83 6.69 -15.39
N PHE A 212 -6.56 7.72 -14.99
CA PHE A 212 -6.99 7.92 -13.61
C PHE A 212 -8.47 8.28 -13.59
N GLY A 213 -9.23 7.63 -12.70
CA GLY A 213 -10.65 7.89 -12.55
C GLY A 213 -11.34 6.90 -11.61
N THR A 214 -12.66 7.02 -11.51
CA THR A 214 -13.44 6.07 -10.74
C THR A 214 -13.38 4.67 -11.36
N LYS A 215 -13.66 3.66 -10.56
CA LYS A 215 -13.80 2.29 -11.04
C LYS A 215 -14.82 2.19 -12.20
N ALA A 216 -15.94 2.92 -12.13
CA ALA A 216 -16.96 2.91 -13.15
C ALA A 216 -16.42 3.46 -14.49
N ASP A 217 -15.68 4.56 -14.44
CA ASP A 217 -15.05 5.16 -15.62
C ASP A 217 -14.00 4.23 -16.23
N TYR A 218 -13.21 3.56 -15.38
CA TYR A 218 -12.22 2.58 -15.83
C TYR A 218 -12.84 1.44 -16.62
N LEU A 219 -13.93 0.85 -16.12
CA LEU A 219 -14.65 -0.24 -16.79
C LEU A 219 -15.23 0.16 -18.16
N GLN A 220 -15.53 1.44 -18.35
CA GLN A 220 -16.04 1.97 -19.62
C GLN A 220 -14.93 2.43 -20.57
N SER A 221 -13.74 2.68 -20.05
CA SER A 221 -12.59 3.15 -20.82
C SER A 221 -12.06 2.09 -21.79
N GLY A 222 -11.40 2.54 -22.87
CA GLY A 222 -10.70 1.64 -23.80
C GLY A 222 -9.57 0.87 -23.13
N VAL A 223 -8.87 1.51 -22.17
CA VAL A 223 -7.78 0.91 -21.39
C VAL A 223 -8.35 -0.22 -20.52
N GLY A 224 -9.40 0.04 -19.76
CA GLY A 224 -10.02 -0.95 -18.88
C GLY A 224 -10.56 -2.16 -19.63
N LYS A 225 -11.27 -1.94 -20.75
CA LYS A 225 -11.81 -3.02 -21.59
C LYS A 225 -10.70 -3.93 -22.14
N TYR A 226 -9.60 -3.35 -22.61
CA TYR A 226 -8.46 -4.09 -23.14
C TYR A 226 -7.81 -4.98 -22.06
N PHE A 227 -7.47 -4.41 -20.92
CA PHE A 227 -6.80 -5.15 -19.83
C PHE A 227 -7.67 -6.18 -19.14
N ILE A 228 -8.99 -5.95 -19.03
CA ILE A 228 -9.91 -6.95 -18.48
C ILE A 228 -10.05 -8.13 -19.44
N ALA A 229 -10.05 -7.89 -20.75
CA ALA A 229 -10.13 -8.95 -21.74
C ALA A 229 -8.85 -9.82 -21.76
N GLU A 230 -7.66 -9.22 -21.62
CA GLU A 230 -6.39 -9.95 -21.56
C GLU A 230 -6.17 -10.65 -20.20
N GLY A 231 -6.45 -9.99 -19.08
CA GLY A 231 -6.33 -10.58 -17.75
C GLY A 231 -7.32 -11.72 -17.46
N GLY A 232 -8.38 -11.84 -18.26
CA GLY A 232 -9.29 -12.98 -18.24
C GLY A 232 -8.80 -14.19 -19.05
N ALA A 233 -7.74 -14.03 -19.84
CA ALA A 233 -7.17 -15.12 -20.66
C ALA A 233 -6.01 -15.87 -19.96
N GLU A 234 -5.47 -15.34 -18.84
CA GLU A 234 -4.39 -15.96 -18.06
C GLU A 234 -4.86 -16.53 -16.69
N ALA A 235 -6.17 -16.63 -16.44
CA ALA A 235 -6.74 -17.12 -15.18
C ALA A 235 -7.31 -18.54 -15.30
#